data_84e14cfb2ced655fec028319f3003fd8
#
_entry.id   84e14cfb2ced655fec028319f3003fd8
#
_cell.length_a   1.000
_cell.length_b   1.000
_cell.length_c   1.000
_cell.angle_alpha   90.00
_cell.angle_beta   90.00
_cell.angle_gamma   90.00
#
_symmetry.space_group_name_H-M   'P 1'
#
loop_
_entity.id
_entity.type
_entity.pdbx_description
1 polymer ?
#
loop_
_entity_poly.entity_id
_entity_poly.type
_entity_poly.pdbx_seq_one_letter_code
_entity_poly.pdbx_strand_id
1 'polypeptide(L)'
;PEALRCLQNRGLEHPEMIDHFRMGFSNRTLGYRLPERNRKDGAEIRGRLQRLGILRESGHERFAGSVVIPVMDLDGNVTEIYGRKITEGLRAGTALHMYLPGPHKGVWNEEALLVSKEIILCEALIDALTFWCADYRNVTASYGVNGFTDDHREVFKKHGIKKVLIAYDRDEAGEKAAHDLAGELIAMGIDCYRVLFPKGMDANEYGCKVKPAGKSLSVLLNKVEWLGKGKAPSVIVTEAVEIAAEPQAAKEKSPEVSSLAAEPVASTIPPPSIVDVPVEIRGDEITIA
;
A
#
# COMPACT_ATOMS: atom_id res chain seq x y z
N PRO A 1 -3.21 -18.76 0.02
CA PRO A 1 -3.79 -18.87 1.38
C PRO A 1 -2.96 -18.15 2.44
N GLU A 2 -1.63 -18.36 2.50
CA GLU A 2 -0.74 -17.80 3.54
C GLU A 2 -0.65 -16.27 3.45
N ALA A 3 -0.40 -15.73 2.28
CA ALA A 3 -0.34 -14.29 2.05
C ALA A 3 -1.68 -13.60 2.37
N LEU A 4 -2.80 -14.17 1.95
CA LEU A 4 -4.13 -13.63 2.26
C LEU A 4 -4.39 -13.61 3.76
N ARG A 5 -4.08 -14.69 4.48
CA ARG A 5 -4.20 -14.70 5.95
C ARG A 5 -3.34 -13.63 6.61
N CYS A 6 -2.12 -13.41 6.11
CA CYS A 6 -1.27 -12.35 6.63
C CYS A 6 -1.90 -10.96 6.45
N LEU A 7 -2.46 -10.68 5.27
CA LEU A 7 -3.17 -9.42 5.01
C LEU A 7 -4.42 -9.28 5.89
N GLN A 8 -5.23 -10.34 6.00
CA GLN A 8 -6.42 -10.37 6.85
C GLN A 8 -6.09 -10.12 8.33
N ASN A 9 -5.05 -10.77 8.85
CA ASN A 9 -4.58 -10.55 10.23
C ASN A 9 -4.13 -9.11 10.50
N ARG A 10 -3.82 -8.36 9.42
CA ARG A 10 -3.49 -6.94 9.45
C ARG A 10 -4.66 -6.02 9.12
N GLY A 11 -5.87 -6.58 9.00
CA GLY A 11 -7.06 -5.81 8.64
C GLY A 11 -7.04 -5.24 7.21
N LEU A 12 -6.20 -5.76 6.34
CA LEU A 12 -6.06 -5.36 4.94
C LEU A 12 -6.96 -6.27 4.07
N GLU A 13 -8.26 -5.97 4.06
CA GLU A 13 -9.28 -6.86 3.47
C GLU A 13 -10.11 -6.20 2.37
N HIS A 14 -9.69 -5.01 1.89
CA HIS A 14 -10.44 -4.35 0.82
C HIS A 14 -10.44 -5.20 -0.46
N PRO A 15 -11.62 -5.49 -1.08
CA PRO A 15 -11.73 -6.43 -2.19
C PRO A 15 -10.89 -6.04 -3.42
N GLU A 16 -10.76 -4.75 -3.70
CA GLU A 16 -10.02 -4.25 -4.86
C GLU A 16 -8.51 -4.12 -4.63
N MET A 17 -8.04 -4.15 -3.37
CA MET A 17 -6.66 -3.82 -3.00
C MET A 17 -5.61 -4.66 -3.76
N ILE A 18 -5.84 -5.96 -3.85
CA ILE A 18 -4.88 -6.89 -4.45
C ILE A 18 -4.72 -6.62 -5.94
N ASP A 19 -5.84 -6.46 -6.64
CA ASP A 19 -5.85 -6.24 -8.09
C ASP A 19 -5.39 -4.82 -8.43
N HIS A 20 -5.86 -3.82 -7.68
CA HIS A 20 -5.49 -2.41 -7.89
C HIS A 20 -3.97 -2.20 -7.76
N PHE A 21 -3.35 -2.74 -6.72
CA PHE A 21 -1.90 -2.64 -6.51
C PHE A 21 -1.10 -3.81 -7.09
N ARG A 22 -1.72 -4.70 -7.86
CA ARG A 22 -1.08 -5.88 -8.46
C ARG A 22 -0.24 -6.67 -7.46
N MET A 23 -0.79 -6.85 -6.25
CA MET A 23 -0.08 -7.51 -5.17
C MET A 23 0.12 -9.00 -5.44
N GLY A 24 1.25 -9.52 -5.04
CA GLY A 24 1.60 -10.93 -5.24
C GLY A 24 2.25 -11.59 -4.03
N PHE A 25 2.53 -12.87 -4.16
CA PHE A 25 3.28 -13.65 -3.17
C PHE A 25 4.44 -14.39 -3.82
N SER A 26 5.66 -14.08 -3.40
CA SER A 26 6.86 -14.76 -3.87
C SER A 26 7.01 -16.12 -3.16
N ASN A 27 6.45 -17.16 -3.78
CA ASN A 27 6.33 -18.50 -3.23
C ASN A 27 7.51 -19.44 -3.55
N ARG A 28 8.64 -18.89 -4.00
CA ARG A 28 9.86 -19.62 -4.37
C ARG A 28 9.71 -20.49 -5.63
N THR A 29 8.74 -20.20 -6.49
CA THR A 29 8.50 -21.01 -7.71
C THR A 29 8.96 -20.33 -8.99
N LEU A 30 9.43 -19.08 -8.94
CA LEU A 30 9.88 -18.34 -10.13
C LEU A 30 10.94 -19.14 -10.91
N GLY A 31 11.92 -19.72 -10.20
CA GLY A 31 12.99 -20.50 -10.84
C GLY A 31 12.49 -21.67 -11.68
N TYR A 32 11.36 -22.29 -11.31
CA TYR A 32 10.75 -23.42 -12.05
C TYR A 32 9.94 -22.97 -13.27
N ARG A 33 9.55 -21.70 -13.33
CA ARG A 33 8.80 -21.09 -14.43
C ARG A 33 9.69 -20.49 -15.52
N LEU A 34 10.98 -20.31 -15.22
CA LEU A 34 11.95 -19.80 -16.17
C LEU A 34 12.51 -20.94 -17.04
N PRO A 35 12.95 -20.64 -18.29
CA PRO A 35 13.65 -21.62 -19.12
C PRO A 35 14.85 -22.23 -18.38
N GLU A 36 15.28 -23.43 -18.81
CA GLU A 36 16.39 -24.14 -18.17
C GLU A 36 17.66 -23.29 -18.09
N ARG A 37 18.33 -23.29 -16.93
CA ARG A 37 19.50 -22.47 -16.63
C ARG A 37 20.69 -22.70 -17.59
N ASN A 38 20.82 -23.89 -18.12
CA ASN A 38 21.90 -24.31 -19.04
C ASN A 38 21.61 -23.89 -20.48
N ARG A 39 20.45 -23.38 -20.80
CA ARG A 39 20.10 -22.82 -22.12
C ARG A 39 20.41 -21.35 -22.18
N LYS A 40 20.75 -20.85 -23.40
CA LYS A 40 21.09 -19.45 -23.65
C LYS A 40 20.02 -18.51 -23.13
N ASP A 41 18.75 -18.75 -23.50
CA ASP A 41 17.62 -17.91 -23.10
C ASP A 41 17.42 -17.91 -21.58
N GLY A 42 17.53 -19.09 -20.95
CA GLY A 42 17.41 -19.21 -19.50
C GLY A 42 18.51 -18.49 -18.73
N ALA A 43 19.75 -18.54 -19.23
CA ALA A 43 20.87 -17.79 -18.67
C ALA A 43 20.70 -16.28 -18.83
N GLU A 44 20.24 -15.83 -20.01
CA GLU A 44 20.01 -14.42 -20.31
C GLU A 44 18.92 -13.83 -19.43
N ILE A 45 17.73 -14.47 -19.35
CA ILE A 45 16.62 -14.02 -18.51
C ILE A 45 17.04 -13.93 -17.04
N ARG A 46 17.71 -14.97 -16.52
CA ARG A 46 18.20 -14.93 -15.14
C ARG A 46 19.22 -13.83 -14.90
N GLY A 47 20.11 -13.59 -15.87
CA GLY A 47 21.04 -12.46 -15.79
C GLY A 47 20.36 -11.11 -15.75
N ARG A 48 19.27 -10.90 -16.52
CA ARG A 48 18.44 -9.69 -16.45
C ARG A 48 17.76 -9.57 -15.08
N LEU A 49 17.12 -10.64 -14.57
CA LEU A 49 16.48 -10.66 -13.26
C LEU A 49 17.47 -10.42 -12.10
N GLN A 50 18.72 -10.85 -12.25
CA GLN A 50 19.78 -10.54 -11.29
C GLN A 50 20.17 -9.05 -11.34
N ARG A 51 20.32 -8.48 -12.54
CA ARG A 51 20.61 -7.03 -12.67
C ARG A 51 19.48 -6.16 -12.08
N LEU A 52 18.23 -6.54 -12.27
CA LEU A 52 17.06 -5.89 -11.66
C LEU A 52 16.97 -6.15 -10.14
N GLY A 53 17.72 -7.11 -9.61
CA GLY A 53 17.68 -7.45 -8.20
C GLY A 53 16.51 -8.35 -7.78
N ILE A 54 15.72 -8.87 -8.71
CA ILE A 54 14.65 -9.86 -8.45
C ILE A 54 15.25 -11.20 -8.05
N LEU A 55 16.32 -11.61 -8.72
CA LEU A 55 17.18 -12.71 -8.29
C LEU A 55 18.44 -12.15 -7.62
N ARG A 56 18.88 -12.82 -6.57
CA ARG A 56 20.19 -12.57 -5.95
C ARG A 56 21.31 -13.14 -6.84
N GLU A 57 22.55 -12.78 -6.62
CA GLU A 57 23.72 -13.36 -7.30
C GLU A 57 23.76 -14.88 -7.17
N SER A 58 23.33 -15.41 -6.02
CA SER A 58 23.18 -16.85 -5.78
C SER A 58 22.10 -17.53 -6.63
N GLY A 59 21.27 -16.76 -7.35
CA GLY A 59 20.15 -17.26 -8.16
C GLY A 59 18.86 -17.49 -7.37
N HIS A 60 18.85 -17.23 -6.06
CA HIS A 60 17.62 -17.29 -5.24
C HIS A 60 16.78 -16.03 -5.40
N GLU A 61 15.46 -16.18 -5.32
CA GLU A 61 14.50 -15.07 -5.31
C GLU A 61 14.78 -14.13 -4.13
N ARG A 62 14.89 -12.83 -4.39
CA ARG A 62 15.11 -11.81 -3.35
C ARG A 62 13.96 -11.77 -2.34
N PHE A 63 12.75 -11.80 -2.85
CA PHE A 63 11.51 -11.64 -2.05
C PHE A 63 10.92 -12.98 -1.58
N ALA A 64 11.66 -14.08 -1.68
CA ALA A 64 11.18 -15.43 -1.32
C ALA A 64 10.44 -15.45 0.04
N GLY A 65 9.17 -15.92 0.06
CA GLY A 65 8.31 -15.96 1.25
C GLY A 65 7.81 -14.59 1.71
N SER A 66 7.58 -13.68 0.76
CA SER A 66 7.08 -12.33 1.05
C SER A 66 5.81 -12.03 0.26
N VAL A 67 4.90 -11.28 0.88
CA VAL A 67 3.92 -10.48 0.13
C VAL A 67 4.70 -9.42 -0.65
N VAL A 68 4.42 -9.27 -1.92
CA VAL A 68 5.13 -8.38 -2.83
C VAL A 68 4.16 -7.34 -3.37
N ILE A 69 4.54 -6.08 -3.32
CA ILE A 69 3.76 -4.94 -3.77
C ILE A 69 4.64 -4.11 -4.70
N PRO A 70 4.30 -4.02 -5.99
CA PRO A 70 5.01 -3.14 -6.91
C PRO A 70 4.68 -1.68 -6.63
N VAL A 71 5.64 -0.80 -6.83
CA VAL A 71 5.46 0.63 -6.98
C VAL A 71 5.43 0.91 -8.49
N MET A 72 4.34 1.45 -8.97
CA MET A 72 4.14 1.71 -10.40
C MET A 72 4.04 3.21 -10.65
N ASP A 73 4.60 3.64 -11.77
CA ASP A 73 4.37 4.98 -12.30
C ASP A 73 3.00 5.08 -13.00
N LEU A 74 2.65 6.28 -13.47
CA LEU A 74 1.37 6.52 -14.15
C LEU A 74 1.23 5.82 -15.51
N ASP A 75 2.35 5.38 -16.09
CA ASP A 75 2.37 4.60 -17.34
C ASP A 75 2.24 3.09 -17.07
N GLY A 76 2.21 2.69 -15.79
CA GLY A 76 2.08 1.30 -15.37
C GLY A 76 3.39 0.53 -15.31
N ASN A 77 4.54 1.21 -15.44
CA ASN A 77 5.86 0.59 -15.29
C ASN A 77 6.19 0.39 -13.80
N VAL A 78 6.81 -0.73 -13.48
CA VAL A 78 7.28 -1.00 -12.11
C VAL A 78 8.61 -0.32 -11.87
N THR A 79 8.62 0.67 -10.98
CA THR A 79 9.81 1.47 -10.62
C THR A 79 10.53 0.93 -9.40
N GLU A 80 9.79 0.33 -8.45
CA GLU A 80 10.32 -0.30 -7.25
C GLU A 80 9.43 -1.50 -6.88
N ILE A 81 9.96 -2.41 -6.06
CA ILE A 81 9.21 -3.53 -5.49
C ILE A 81 9.43 -3.57 -3.98
N TYR A 82 8.35 -3.49 -3.23
CA TYR A 82 8.35 -3.74 -1.80
C TYR A 82 8.00 -5.20 -1.51
N GLY A 83 8.73 -5.83 -0.59
CA GLY A 83 8.45 -7.16 -0.08
C GLY A 83 8.31 -7.20 1.43
N ARG A 84 7.15 -7.64 1.93
CA ARG A 84 6.94 -7.92 3.35
C ARG A 84 7.10 -9.41 3.61
N LYS A 85 8.16 -9.76 4.36
CA LYS A 85 8.40 -11.14 4.77
C LYS A 85 7.30 -11.64 5.70
N ILE A 86 6.72 -12.79 5.35
CA ILE A 86 5.63 -13.38 6.14
C ILE A 86 5.96 -14.82 6.61
N THR A 87 7.08 -15.37 6.17
CA THR A 87 7.54 -16.69 6.59
C THR A 87 7.83 -16.69 8.10
N GLU A 88 7.31 -17.67 8.81
CA GLU A 88 7.59 -17.89 10.23
C GLU A 88 8.98 -18.52 10.45
N GLY A 89 9.47 -18.49 11.69
CA GLY A 89 10.74 -19.13 12.08
C GLY A 89 11.99 -18.50 11.43
N LEU A 90 11.96 -17.23 11.11
CA LEU A 90 13.11 -16.52 10.54
C LEU A 90 14.25 -16.41 11.56
N ARG A 91 15.49 -16.43 11.05
CA ARG A 91 16.68 -16.14 11.87
C ARG A 91 16.62 -14.72 12.42
N ALA A 92 17.12 -14.52 13.63
CA ALA A 92 17.29 -13.17 14.20
C ALA A 92 18.06 -12.27 13.22
N GLY A 93 17.63 -11.03 13.09
CA GLY A 93 18.22 -10.05 12.17
C GLY A 93 17.78 -10.19 10.70
N THR A 94 16.88 -11.14 10.36
CA THR A 94 16.31 -11.18 9.02
C THR A 94 15.44 -9.96 8.78
N ALA A 95 15.75 -9.18 7.73
CA ALA A 95 14.93 -8.04 7.34
C ALA A 95 13.50 -8.48 6.99
N LEU A 96 12.52 -7.87 7.62
CA LEU A 96 11.09 -8.12 7.37
C LEU A 96 10.56 -7.26 6.21
N HIS A 97 11.18 -6.11 5.97
CA HIS A 97 10.90 -5.20 4.87
C HIS A 97 12.05 -5.24 3.88
N MET A 98 11.77 -5.38 2.63
CA MET A 98 12.77 -5.48 1.57
C MET A 98 12.34 -4.68 0.37
N TYR A 99 13.33 -4.12 -0.31
CA TYR A 99 13.19 -3.42 -1.58
C TYR A 99 14.17 -3.97 -2.61
N LEU A 100 14.05 -3.53 -3.85
CA LEU A 100 15.08 -3.75 -4.86
C LEU A 100 16.41 -3.13 -4.40
N PRO A 101 17.56 -3.61 -4.87
CA PRO A 101 18.84 -3.03 -4.52
C PRO A 101 19.04 -1.68 -5.22
N GLY A 102 19.68 -0.76 -4.53
CA GLY A 102 19.98 0.58 -5.05
C GLY A 102 19.12 1.67 -4.43
N PRO A 103 19.15 2.88 -4.98
CA PRO A 103 18.29 3.97 -4.53
C PRO A 103 16.83 3.67 -4.89
N HIS A 104 15.92 3.96 -3.95
CA HIS A 104 14.49 3.80 -4.18
C HIS A 104 13.99 4.75 -5.27
N LYS A 105 13.04 4.29 -6.08
CA LYS A 105 12.46 5.02 -7.20
C LYS A 105 10.95 4.95 -7.21
N GLY A 106 10.34 6.02 -7.74
CA GLY A 106 8.91 6.15 -7.88
C GLY A 106 8.20 6.54 -6.57
N VAL A 107 6.91 6.71 -6.69
CA VAL A 107 6.02 7.09 -5.58
C VAL A 107 4.83 6.14 -5.58
N TRP A 108 4.65 5.39 -4.51
CA TRP A 108 3.55 4.46 -4.41
C TRP A 108 2.21 5.21 -4.43
N ASN A 109 1.24 4.69 -5.20
CA ASN A 109 -0.08 5.30 -5.38
C ASN A 109 -0.01 6.74 -5.93
N GLU A 110 0.86 6.99 -6.93
CA GLU A 110 1.00 8.31 -7.56
C GLU A 110 -0.34 8.83 -8.13
N GLU A 111 -1.25 7.94 -8.51
CA GLU A 111 -2.60 8.29 -9.01
C GLU A 111 -3.38 9.15 -8.01
N ALA A 112 -3.22 8.93 -6.71
CA ALA A 112 -3.86 9.73 -5.67
C ALA A 112 -3.42 11.20 -5.71
N LEU A 113 -2.19 11.48 -6.13
CA LEU A 113 -1.63 12.83 -6.22
C LEU A 113 -2.17 13.61 -7.42
N LEU A 114 -2.72 12.92 -8.42
CA LEU A 114 -3.41 13.55 -9.55
C LEU A 114 -4.71 14.21 -9.12
N VAL A 115 -5.46 13.53 -8.25
CA VAL A 115 -6.84 13.89 -7.90
C VAL A 115 -6.96 14.67 -6.60
N SER A 116 -5.97 14.56 -5.69
CA SER A 116 -5.98 15.27 -4.41
C SER A 116 -4.78 16.19 -4.24
N LYS A 117 -5.01 17.36 -3.63
CA LYS A 117 -3.93 18.28 -3.21
C LYS A 117 -3.61 18.16 -1.73
N GLU A 118 -4.35 17.35 -1.00
CA GLU A 118 -4.08 16.92 0.36
C GLU A 118 -3.73 15.45 0.36
N ILE A 119 -2.58 15.07 0.91
CA ILE A 119 -2.05 13.71 0.91
C ILE A 119 -1.72 13.27 2.33
N ILE A 120 -2.11 12.06 2.68
CA ILE A 120 -1.63 11.35 3.86
C ILE A 120 -0.32 10.66 3.46
N LEU A 121 0.77 11.00 4.16
CA LEU A 121 2.09 10.42 3.92
C LEU A 121 2.47 9.52 5.08
N CYS A 122 2.49 8.21 4.85
CA CYS A 122 2.89 7.19 5.81
C CYS A 122 4.39 6.91 5.73
N GLU A 123 4.95 6.37 6.81
CA GLU A 123 6.34 5.93 6.84
C GLU A 123 6.55 4.67 6.01
N ALA A 124 5.64 3.70 6.13
CA ALA A 124 5.72 2.43 5.45
C ALA A 124 4.46 2.14 4.61
N LEU A 125 4.65 1.28 3.62
CA LEU A 125 3.62 0.94 2.62
C LEU A 125 2.43 0.18 3.24
N ILE A 126 2.67 -0.61 4.28
CA ILE A 126 1.61 -1.32 5.02
C ILE A 126 0.69 -0.34 5.75
N ASP A 127 1.25 0.74 6.29
CA ASP A 127 0.48 1.80 6.96
C ASP A 127 -0.36 2.58 5.96
N ALA A 128 0.20 2.89 4.80
CA ALA A 128 -0.54 3.51 3.71
C ALA A 128 -1.70 2.62 3.21
N LEU A 129 -1.48 1.31 3.08
CA LEU A 129 -2.55 0.35 2.75
C LEU A 129 -3.66 0.33 3.82
N THR A 130 -3.33 0.55 5.09
CA THR A 130 -4.34 0.62 6.16
C THR A 130 -5.28 1.80 5.96
N PHE A 131 -4.76 2.97 5.62
CA PHE A 131 -5.57 4.13 5.26
C PHE A 131 -6.38 3.85 3.99
N TRP A 132 -5.75 3.30 2.97
CA TRP A 132 -6.40 2.99 1.70
C TRP A 132 -7.57 2.02 1.87
N CYS A 133 -7.40 0.95 2.67
CA CYS A 133 -8.48 0.01 3.02
C CYS A 133 -9.60 0.63 3.86
N ALA A 134 -9.32 1.74 4.53
CA ALA A 134 -10.28 2.51 5.30
C ALA A 134 -10.93 3.67 4.50
N ASP A 135 -10.84 3.61 3.16
CA ASP A 135 -11.37 4.55 2.17
C ASP A 135 -10.67 5.92 2.10
N TYR A 136 -9.50 6.08 2.73
CA TYR A 136 -8.65 7.25 2.55
C TYR A 136 -7.73 7.03 1.35
N ARG A 137 -8.25 7.28 0.14
CA ARG A 137 -7.54 7.01 -1.12
C ARG A 137 -6.37 7.96 -1.40
N ASN A 138 -6.41 9.17 -0.83
CA ASN A 138 -5.38 10.20 -0.93
C ASN A 138 -4.17 9.92 -0.01
N VAL A 139 -3.60 8.75 -0.15
CA VAL A 139 -2.49 8.28 0.70
C VAL A 139 -1.33 7.78 -0.15
N THR A 140 -0.12 8.05 0.31
CA THR A 140 1.13 7.47 -0.20
C THR A 140 2.07 7.10 0.94
N ALA A 141 3.22 6.52 0.63
CA ALA A 141 4.22 6.12 1.61
C ALA A 141 5.61 6.57 1.18
N SER A 142 6.45 6.90 2.15
CA SER A 142 7.89 6.97 1.97
C SER A 142 8.51 5.56 2.07
N TYR A 143 9.82 5.48 1.91
CA TYR A 143 10.58 4.22 2.02
C TYR A 143 11.22 4.08 3.41
N GLY A 144 10.44 4.33 4.49
CA GLY A 144 10.87 4.42 5.87
C GLY A 144 11.20 5.86 6.30
N VAL A 145 11.69 6.05 7.53
CA VAL A 145 11.93 7.37 8.16
C VAL A 145 12.77 8.34 7.32
N ASN A 146 13.74 7.84 6.56
CA ASN A 146 14.60 8.64 5.69
C ASN A 146 14.28 8.41 4.20
N GLY A 147 13.12 7.87 3.91
CA GLY A 147 12.77 7.36 2.58
C GLY A 147 11.97 8.32 1.71
N PHE A 148 11.83 9.60 2.08
CA PHE A 148 11.26 10.61 1.20
C PHE A 148 12.30 11.02 0.16
N THR A 149 12.16 10.49 -1.06
CA THR A 149 13.16 10.59 -2.15
C THR A 149 12.98 11.84 -3.01
N ASP A 150 13.91 12.07 -3.93
CA ASP A 150 13.78 13.12 -4.94
C ASP A 150 12.56 12.90 -5.84
N ASP A 151 12.23 11.64 -6.15
CA ASP A 151 11.02 11.30 -6.91
C ASP A 151 9.76 11.80 -6.19
N HIS A 152 9.68 11.68 -4.86
CA HIS A 152 8.56 12.25 -4.09
C HIS A 152 8.51 13.77 -4.22
N ARG A 153 9.67 14.46 -4.12
CA ARG A 153 9.76 15.92 -4.25
C ARG A 153 9.27 16.39 -5.62
N GLU A 154 9.74 15.73 -6.67
CA GLU A 154 9.38 16.03 -8.05
C GLU A 154 7.88 15.78 -8.29
N VAL A 155 7.35 14.65 -7.84
CA VAL A 155 5.94 14.27 -8.01
C VAL A 155 5.03 15.20 -7.20
N PHE A 156 5.39 15.55 -5.95
CA PHE A 156 4.62 16.50 -5.14
C PHE A 156 4.57 17.88 -5.78
N LYS A 157 5.70 18.35 -6.33
CA LYS A 157 5.78 19.61 -7.06
C LYS A 157 4.99 19.56 -8.37
N LYS A 158 5.18 18.50 -9.17
CA LYS A 158 4.50 18.27 -10.46
C LYS A 158 2.98 18.29 -10.31
N HIS A 159 2.46 17.61 -9.30
CA HIS A 159 1.02 17.53 -9.05
C HIS A 159 0.49 18.67 -8.17
N GLY A 160 1.34 19.58 -7.72
CA GLY A 160 0.95 20.78 -6.96
C GLY A 160 0.29 20.46 -5.63
N ILE A 161 0.87 19.53 -4.87
CA ILE A 161 0.41 19.17 -3.52
C ILE A 161 0.47 20.41 -2.63
N LYS A 162 -0.56 20.64 -1.82
CA LYS A 162 -0.72 21.82 -0.95
C LYS A 162 -0.67 21.49 0.51
N LYS A 163 -1.09 20.28 0.88
CA LYS A 163 -1.20 19.86 2.28
C LYS A 163 -0.75 18.41 2.44
N VAL A 164 0.06 18.16 3.46
CA VAL A 164 0.52 16.81 3.81
C VAL A 164 0.20 16.51 5.27
N LEU A 165 -0.48 15.39 5.49
CA LEU A 165 -0.73 14.81 6.80
C LEU A 165 0.33 13.73 7.04
N ILE A 166 1.37 14.03 7.82
CA ILE A 166 2.48 13.11 8.08
C ILE A 166 2.05 12.10 9.14
N ALA A 167 1.86 10.86 8.72
CA ALA A 167 1.39 9.72 9.50
C ALA A 167 2.53 8.71 9.75
N TYR A 168 3.68 9.18 10.21
CA TYR A 168 4.83 8.36 10.59
C TYR A 168 4.60 7.71 11.96
N ASP A 169 5.38 6.69 12.28
CA ASP A 169 5.31 5.97 13.55
C ASP A 169 5.53 6.93 14.74
N ARG A 170 4.91 6.61 15.88
CA ARG A 170 5.01 7.44 17.08
C ARG A 170 6.08 6.94 18.03
N ASP A 171 7.29 6.77 17.49
CA ASP A 171 8.51 6.53 18.23
C ASP A 171 9.48 7.72 18.05
N GLU A 172 10.65 7.67 18.69
CA GLU A 172 11.63 8.75 18.65
C GLU A 172 12.17 9.01 17.22
N ALA A 173 12.36 7.95 16.43
CA ALA A 173 12.88 8.06 15.06
C ALA A 173 11.82 8.67 14.13
N GLY A 174 10.59 8.19 14.20
CA GLY A 174 9.46 8.68 13.39
C GLY A 174 9.09 10.13 13.74
N GLU A 175 9.11 10.51 15.03
CA GLU A 175 8.85 11.90 15.44
C GLU A 175 9.91 12.85 14.87
N LYS A 176 11.20 12.50 15.01
CA LYS A 176 12.30 13.29 14.45
C LYS A 176 12.17 13.41 12.94
N ALA A 177 11.98 12.28 12.24
CA ALA A 177 11.86 12.26 10.80
C ALA A 177 10.64 13.07 10.30
N ALA A 178 9.52 13.00 10.99
CA ALA A 178 8.33 13.78 10.66
C ALA A 178 8.59 15.30 10.78
N HIS A 179 9.30 15.74 11.80
CA HIS A 179 9.67 17.17 11.98
C HIS A 179 10.68 17.63 10.92
N ASP A 180 11.70 16.83 10.64
CA ASP A 180 12.71 17.17 9.63
C ASP A 180 12.07 17.27 8.25
N LEU A 181 11.22 16.31 7.88
CA LEU A 181 10.47 16.30 6.62
C LEU A 181 9.48 17.45 6.53
N ALA A 182 8.76 17.77 7.61
CA ALA A 182 7.86 18.92 7.63
C ALA A 182 8.59 20.23 7.33
N GLY A 183 9.80 20.41 7.89
CA GLY A 183 10.64 21.58 7.59
C GLY A 183 10.97 21.70 6.11
N GLU A 184 11.28 20.59 5.46
CA GLU A 184 11.55 20.52 4.03
C GLU A 184 10.30 20.84 3.18
N LEU A 185 9.19 20.16 3.46
CA LEU A 185 7.94 20.35 2.70
C LEU A 185 7.37 21.77 2.86
N ILE A 186 7.50 22.36 4.06
CA ILE A 186 7.10 23.77 4.30
C ILE A 186 7.97 24.72 3.48
N ALA A 187 9.26 24.45 3.34
CA ALA A 187 10.12 25.22 2.45
C ALA A 187 9.74 25.12 0.98
N MET A 188 9.09 24.02 0.57
CA MET A 188 8.48 23.85 -0.75
C MET A 188 7.10 24.52 -0.89
N GLY A 189 6.57 25.15 0.17
CA GLY A 189 5.26 25.81 0.18
C GLY A 189 4.08 24.87 0.43
N ILE A 190 4.32 23.75 1.12
CA ILE A 190 3.32 22.73 1.45
C ILE A 190 2.98 22.83 2.93
N ASP A 191 1.70 22.90 3.26
CA ASP A 191 1.21 22.89 4.64
C ASP A 191 1.35 21.50 5.25
N CYS A 192 2.03 21.38 6.40
CA CYS A 192 2.32 20.10 7.02
C CYS A 192 1.65 19.95 8.39
N TYR A 193 1.03 18.81 8.58
CA TYR A 193 0.37 18.42 9.81
C TYR A 193 0.83 17.04 10.26
N ARG A 194 0.89 16.82 11.56
CA ARG A 194 1.23 15.54 12.18
C ARG A 194 -0.04 14.77 12.56
N VAL A 195 -0.16 13.53 12.10
CA VAL A 195 -1.17 12.58 12.58
C VAL A 195 -0.62 11.91 13.83
N LEU A 196 -1.31 12.05 14.97
CA LEU A 196 -0.82 11.57 16.26
C LEU A 196 -1.44 10.23 16.63
N PHE A 197 -0.74 9.14 16.37
CA PHE A 197 -1.09 7.83 16.92
C PHE A 197 -0.79 7.76 18.43
N PRO A 198 -1.35 6.80 19.19
CA PRO A 198 -0.87 6.47 20.52
C PRO A 198 0.63 6.13 20.50
N LYS A 199 1.35 6.45 21.58
CA LYS A 199 2.81 6.19 21.65
C LYS A 199 3.14 4.72 21.36
N GLY A 200 4.13 4.51 20.51
CA GLY A 200 4.61 3.18 20.14
C GLY A 200 3.68 2.41 19.22
N MET A 201 2.75 3.08 18.52
CA MET A 201 1.88 2.48 17.51
C MET A 201 2.12 3.11 16.14
N ASP A 202 2.05 2.25 15.13
CA ASP A 202 1.91 2.61 13.72
C ASP A 202 0.44 2.67 13.30
N ALA A 203 0.16 3.08 12.07
CA ALA A 203 -1.19 3.19 11.54
C ALA A 203 -1.87 1.82 11.42
N ASN A 204 -1.14 0.77 11.04
CA ASN A 204 -1.68 -0.55 10.88
C ASN A 204 -2.08 -1.17 12.23
N GLU A 205 -1.22 -1.06 13.22
CA GLU A 205 -1.51 -1.55 14.57
C GLU A 205 -2.72 -0.82 15.16
N TYR A 206 -2.78 0.51 15.01
CA TYR A 206 -3.91 1.31 15.47
C TYR A 206 -5.21 0.90 14.77
N GLY A 207 -5.22 0.78 13.45
CA GLY A 207 -6.38 0.35 12.67
C GLY A 207 -6.84 -1.07 12.98
N CYS A 208 -5.93 -1.96 13.39
CA CYS A 208 -6.27 -3.31 13.86
C CYS A 208 -6.90 -3.31 15.26
N LYS A 209 -6.38 -2.48 16.17
CA LYS A 209 -6.81 -2.45 17.58
C LYS A 209 -8.09 -1.65 17.80
N VAL A 210 -8.30 -0.56 17.07
CA VAL A 210 -9.43 0.37 17.29
C VAL A 210 -10.41 0.29 16.12
N LYS A 211 -11.42 -0.55 16.28
CA LYS A 211 -12.42 -0.82 15.24
C LYS A 211 -13.68 0.06 15.39
N PRO A 212 -14.36 0.40 14.30
CA PRO A 212 -13.94 0.17 12.90
C PRO A 212 -12.84 1.15 12.47
N ALA A 213 -11.85 0.67 11.71
CA ALA A 213 -10.64 1.42 11.35
C ALA A 213 -10.95 2.77 10.68
N GLY A 214 -11.91 2.83 9.77
CA GLY A 214 -12.30 4.07 9.09
C GLY A 214 -12.73 5.16 10.07
N LYS A 215 -13.53 4.83 11.10
CA LYS A 215 -13.97 5.80 12.12
C LYS A 215 -12.83 6.23 13.05
N SER A 216 -12.00 5.27 13.49
CA SER A 216 -10.90 5.57 14.40
C SER A 216 -9.83 6.43 13.73
N LEU A 217 -9.48 6.13 12.49
CA LEU A 217 -8.54 6.95 11.69
C LEU A 217 -9.12 8.35 11.41
N SER A 218 -10.43 8.48 11.13
CA SER A 218 -11.10 9.78 10.99
C SER A 218 -10.88 10.68 12.20
N VAL A 219 -11.00 10.12 13.41
CA VAL A 219 -10.77 10.89 14.65
C VAL A 219 -9.35 11.46 14.72
N LEU A 220 -8.34 10.69 14.29
CA LEU A 220 -6.95 11.15 14.27
C LEU A 220 -6.73 12.21 13.18
N LEU A 221 -7.29 11.99 11.98
CA LEU A 221 -7.17 12.94 10.87
C LEU A 221 -7.85 14.28 11.15
N ASN A 222 -8.90 14.29 11.98
CA ASN A 222 -9.57 15.52 12.43
C ASN A 222 -8.85 16.24 13.59
N LYS A 223 -7.84 15.60 14.21
CA LYS A 223 -7.08 16.12 15.35
C LYS A 223 -5.59 16.30 15.05
N VAL A 224 -5.26 16.51 13.79
CA VAL A 224 -3.86 16.69 13.36
C VAL A 224 -3.22 17.93 13.99
N GLU A 225 -1.94 17.85 14.30
CA GLU A 225 -1.16 18.94 14.85
C GLU A 225 -0.44 19.70 13.73
N TRP A 226 -0.54 21.04 13.73
CA TRP A 226 0.17 21.90 12.79
C TRP A 226 1.68 21.90 13.07
N LEU A 227 2.48 21.61 12.07
CA LEU A 227 3.96 21.54 12.18
C LEU A 227 4.67 22.82 11.71
N GLY A 228 3.95 23.80 11.16
CA GLY A 228 4.52 25.05 10.70
C GLY A 228 4.71 26.08 11.83
N LYS A 229 5.26 27.24 11.47
CA LYS A 229 5.43 28.38 12.40
C LYS A 229 4.19 29.24 12.40
N GLY A 230 3.79 29.72 13.57
CA GLY A 230 2.63 30.62 13.72
C GLY A 230 1.28 29.90 13.76
N LYS A 231 0.21 30.60 13.38
CA LYS A 231 -1.15 30.05 13.38
C LYS A 231 -1.33 29.14 12.17
N ALA A 232 -1.97 27.99 12.38
CA ALA A 232 -2.34 27.09 11.30
C ALA A 232 -3.15 27.83 10.22
N PRO A 233 -2.93 27.54 8.93
CA PRO A 233 -3.78 28.06 7.86
C PRO A 233 -5.25 27.75 8.14
N SER A 234 -6.12 28.71 7.89
CA SER A 234 -7.57 28.51 8.05
C SER A 234 -8.04 27.50 7.01
N VAL A 235 -8.55 26.35 7.46
CA VAL A 235 -9.21 25.40 6.57
C VAL A 235 -10.48 26.06 6.05
N ILE A 236 -10.52 26.38 4.77
CA ILE A 236 -11.79 26.70 4.09
C ILE A 236 -12.50 25.34 3.99
N VAL A 237 -13.41 25.09 4.92
CA VAL A 237 -14.33 23.96 4.82
C VAL A 237 -15.22 24.27 3.62
N THR A 238 -14.93 23.66 2.49
CA THR A 238 -15.90 23.59 1.39
C THR A 238 -17.03 22.71 1.92
N GLU A 239 -18.17 23.34 2.23
CA GLU A 239 -19.37 22.65 2.70
C GLU A 239 -19.67 21.50 1.75
N ALA A 240 -19.66 20.27 2.31
CA ALA A 240 -20.21 19.11 1.64
C ALA A 240 -21.70 19.43 1.36
N VAL A 241 -22.06 19.37 0.09
CA VAL A 241 -23.46 19.47 -0.34
C VAL A 241 -24.23 18.35 0.35
N GLU A 242 -25.00 18.70 1.38
CA GLU A 242 -26.02 17.84 1.97
C GLU A 242 -27.05 17.54 0.88
N ILE A 243 -27.01 16.33 0.33
CA ILE A 243 -28.15 15.80 -0.41
C ILE A 243 -29.18 15.43 0.63
N ALA A 244 -30.19 16.30 0.75
CA ALA A 244 -31.37 16.09 1.57
C ALA A 244 -32.07 14.79 1.14
N ALA A 245 -32.05 13.78 2.00
CA ALA A 245 -32.94 12.65 1.90
C ALA A 245 -34.23 12.99 2.66
N GLU A 246 -35.31 13.23 1.94
CA GLU A 246 -36.66 13.32 2.50
C GLU A 246 -37.09 11.98 3.10
N PRO A 247 -37.78 11.97 4.25
CA PRO A 247 -38.32 10.78 4.84
C PRO A 247 -39.71 10.47 4.27
N GLN A 248 -39.84 9.47 3.42
CA GLN A 248 -41.16 8.87 3.13
C GLN A 248 -41.44 7.72 4.11
N ALA A 249 -42.36 7.99 5.00
CA ALA A 249 -43.02 6.99 5.82
C ALA A 249 -44.13 6.32 5.01
N ALA A 250 -44.09 5.01 4.90
CA ALA A 250 -45.27 4.20 4.61
C ALA A 250 -45.19 2.88 5.36
N LYS A 251 -46.14 2.71 6.25
CA LYS A 251 -46.52 1.45 6.90
C LYS A 251 -47.15 0.53 5.87
N GLU A 252 -46.82 -0.77 5.91
CA GLU A 252 -47.87 -1.82 5.94
C GLU A 252 -47.26 -3.23 6.00
N LYS A 253 -47.68 -3.92 7.08
CA LYS A 253 -48.15 -5.31 7.21
C LYS A 253 -47.33 -6.47 6.60
N SER A 254 -46.87 -7.31 7.52
CA SER A 254 -46.63 -8.77 7.34
C SER A 254 -47.86 -9.52 6.86
N PRO A 255 -47.65 -10.63 6.14
CA PRO A 255 -48.11 -11.87 6.70
C PRO A 255 -47.06 -12.99 6.76
N GLU A 256 -47.16 -13.79 7.81
CA GLU A 256 -46.58 -15.13 7.94
C GLU A 256 -46.99 -16.01 6.75
N VAL A 257 -46.10 -16.94 6.35
CA VAL A 257 -46.41 -18.37 6.26
C VAL A 257 -45.19 -19.18 5.80
N SER A 258 -44.86 -20.19 6.61
CA SER A 258 -44.52 -21.58 6.25
C SER A 258 -43.10 -21.93 5.80
N SER A 259 -42.48 -22.68 6.68
CA SER A 259 -41.39 -23.62 6.50
C SER A 259 -41.46 -24.51 5.27
N LEU A 260 -40.39 -24.61 4.53
CA LEU A 260 -40.00 -25.84 3.84
C LEU A 260 -38.46 -25.94 3.82
N ALA A 261 -37.99 -27.02 4.40
CA ALA A 261 -36.59 -27.42 4.43
C ALA A 261 -36.09 -27.72 3.00
N ALA A 262 -34.91 -27.17 2.67
CA ALA A 262 -34.15 -27.61 1.51
C ALA A 262 -32.73 -27.96 1.97
N GLU A 263 -32.31 -29.15 1.60
CA GLU A 263 -31.04 -29.79 1.89
C GLU A 263 -29.83 -29.01 1.32
N PRO A 264 -28.62 -29.18 1.89
CA PRO A 264 -27.43 -28.47 1.41
C PRO A 264 -26.89 -29.12 0.13
N VAL A 265 -26.95 -28.39 -0.97
CA VAL A 265 -26.24 -28.75 -2.21
C VAL A 265 -24.77 -28.42 -2.00
N ALA A 266 -23.92 -29.42 -1.98
CA ALA A 266 -22.47 -29.29 -1.98
C ALA A 266 -22.01 -28.69 -3.32
N SER A 267 -21.61 -27.42 -3.30
CA SER A 267 -20.95 -26.77 -4.42
C SER A 267 -19.47 -27.15 -4.43
N THR A 268 -19.11 -28.11 -5.27
CA THR A 268 -17.73 -28.41 -5.62
C THR A 268 -17.24 -27.34 -6.60
N ILE A 269 -16.51 -26.37 -6.08
CA ILE A 269 -15.74 -25.41 -6.90
C ILE A 269 -14.48 -26.16 -7.36
N PRO A 270 -14.25 -26.31 -8.67
CA PRO A 270 -12.98 -26.87 -9.16
C PRO A 270 -11.83 -25.94 -8.81
N PRO A 271 -10.61 -26.45 -8.57
CA PRO A 271 -9.45 -25.63 -8.28
C PRO A 271 -9.17 -24.71 -9.47
N PRO A 272 -8.72 -23.44 -9.23
CA PRO A 272 -8.45 -22.50 -10.30
C PRO A 272 -7.39 -23.08 -11.23
N SER A 273 -7.71 -23.12 -12.51
CA SER A 273 -6.78 -23.49 -13.58
C SER A 273 -5.59 -22.54 -13.53
N ILE A 274 -4.39 -23.09 -13.58
CA ILE A 274 -3.15 -22.32 -13.73
C ILE A 274 -3.22 -21.70 -15.12
N VAL A 275 -3.52 -20.41 -15.17
CA VAL A 275 -3.42 -19.62 -16.41
C VAL A 275 -1.94 -19.41 -16.63
N ASP A 276 -1.38 -19.96 -17.71
CA ASP A 276 -0.07 -19.60 -18.21
C ASP A 276 -0.14 -18.14 -18.67
N VAL A 277 0.42 -17.24 -17.88
CA VAL A 277 0.51 -15.82 -18.23
C VAL A 277 1.66 -15.68 -19.20
N PRO A 278 1.43 -15.26 -20.46
CA PRO A 278 2.50 -15.10 -21.42
C PRO A 278 3.44 -13.96 -20.97
N VAL A 279 4.75 -14.23 -21.00
CA VAL A 279 5.80 -13.25 -20.71
C VAL A 279 6.34 -12.76 -22.05
N GLU A 280 6.05 -11.52 -22.42
CA GLU A 280 6.67 -10.87 -23.58
C GLU A 280 7.90 -10.07 -23.14
N ILE A 281 9.01 -10.25 -23.87
CA ILE A 281 10.26 -9.54 -23.65
C ILE A 281 10.55 -8.69 -24.88
N ARG A 282 10.48 -7.37 -24.77
CA ARG A 282 10.87 -6.41 -25.81
C ARG A 282 12.00 -5.54 -25.30
N GLY A 283 13.21 -5.73 -25.81
CA GLY A 283 14.39 -4.98 -25.38
C GLY A 283 14.71 -5.20 -23.91
N ASP A 284 14.75 -4.13 -23.11
CA ASP A 284 14.96 -4.17 -21.66
C ASP A 284 13.67 -4.21 -20.84
N GLU A 285 12.51 -4.24 -21.52
CA GLU A 285 11.19 -4.35 -20.88
C GLU A 285 10.73 -5.80 -20.79
N ILE A 286 10.19 -6.16 -19.62
CA ILE A 286 9.52 -7.45 -19.36
C ILE A 286 8.07 -7.13 -19.07
N THR A 287 7.16 -7.51 -19.97
CA THR A 287 5.72 -7.42 -19.75
C THR A 287 5.18 -8.77 -19.32
N ILE A 288 4.49 -8.81 -18.20
CA ILE A 288 3.75 -9.98 -17.73
C ILE A 288 2.28 -9.66 -17.98
N ALA A 289 1.67 -10.33 -18.96
CA ALA A 289 0.27 -10.13 -19.35
C ALA A 289 -0.68 -10.88 -18.41
#